data_ad8f310d38907edd2d40200a75e88faa
#
_entry.id   ad8f310d38907edd2d40200a75e88faa
#
_cell.length_a   1.000
_cell.length_b   1.000
_cell.length_c   1.000
_cell.angle_alpha   90.00
_cell.angle_beta   90.00
_cell.angle_gamma   90.00
#
_symmetry.space_group_name_H-M   'P 1'
#
loop_
_entity.id
_entity.type
_entity.pdbx_description
1 polymer ?
#
loop_
_entity_poly.entity_id
_entity_poly.type
_entity_poly.pdbx_seq_one_letter_code
_entity_poly.pdbx_strand_id
1 'polypeptide(L)'
;NYISYEVVSKDGQQHDVQVYIEATPQWAVNETGQPVVCERLEKNGQAFLKAGTKEQPVLAKRGDDLRIDWGYFYLVGNTSDRSAMMIADYYTPKKAFAANGKVENTADRNLSGNMNKEMIALAYSEDLGKVGTDKVAGHVLIGYDDLYSIQYFGKNLMPYWKKNGQVTIEQEFAAAEKDYRTILSRCDRFDRELMD
;
A
#
# COMPACT_ATOMS: atom_id res chain seq x y z
N ASN A 1 3.48 -2.25 -7.29
CA ASN A 1 4.83 -2.42 -6.71
C ASN A 1 4.76 -3.31 -5.48
N TYR A 2 5.88 -4.01 -5.18
CA TYR A 2 6.02 -4.82 -3.97
C TYR A 2 7.00 -4.14 -3.01
N ILE A 3 6.71 -4.21 -1.72
CA ILE A 3 7.68 -3.94 -0.65
C ILE A 3 7.93 -5.30 0.00
N SER A 4 9.06 -5.91 -0.33
CA SER A 4 9.45 -7.22 0.17
C SER A 4 10.43 -7.08 1.33
N TYR A 5 10.36 -8.00 2.27
CA TYR A 5 11.29 -8.09 3.38
C TYR A 5 11.73 -9.52 3.63
N GLU A 6 12.96 -9.68 4.08
CA GLU A 6 13.54 -10.94 4.50
C GLU A 6 14.22 -10.74 5.85
N VAL A 7 13.95 -11.63 6.78
CA VAL A 7 14.49 -11.59 8.14
C VAL A 7 15.23 -12.88 8.46
N VAL A 8 16.40 -12.75 9.06
CA VAL A 8 17.22 -13.87 9.52
C VAL A 8 17.99 -13.45 10.77
N SER A 9 18.08 -14.34 11.75
CA SER A 9 18.93 -14.13 12.94
C SER A 9 20.41 -14.15 12.57
N LYS A 10 21.19 -13.21 13.11
CA LYS A 10 22.64 -13.12 12.91
C LYS A 10 23.46 -13.71 14.07
N ASP A 11 22.84 -13.92 15.22
CA ASP A 11 23.50 -14.45 16.43
C ASP A 11 23.21 -15.94 16.68
N GLY A 12 22.47 -16.58 15.79
CA GLY A 12 22.09 -17.99 15.90
C GLY A 12 20.98 -18.27 16.91
N GLN A 13 20.42 -17.25 17.56
CA GLN A 13 19.29 -17.38 18.48
C GLN A 13 17.97 -17.19 17.76
N GLN A 14 16.88 -17.61 18.42
CA GLN A 14 15.53 -17.31 17.95
C GLN A 14 15.01 -16.02 18.59
N HIS A 15 14.45 -15.15 17.77
CA HIS A 15 13.85 -13.88 18.18
C HIS A 15 12.38 -13.85 17.78
N ASP A 16 11.52 -13.29 18.63
CA ASP A 16 10.14 -12.95 18.24
C ASP A 16 10.18 -11.69 17.39
N VAL A 17 9.73 -11.80 16.15
CA VAL A 17 9.86 -10.72 15.16
C VAL A 17 8.49 -10.30 14.64
N GLN A 18 8.27 -8.99 14.64
CA GLN A 18 7.11 -8.37 14.03
C GLN A 18 7.56 -7.34 13.03
N VAL A 19 6.80 -7.23 11.94
CA VAL A 19 7.01 -6.23 10.88
C VAL A 19 5.90 -5.19 10.93
N TYR A 20 6.29 -3.92 10.75
CA TYR A 20 5.37 -2.80 10.65
C TYR A 20 5.67 -1.97 9.41
N ILE A 21 4.65 -1.70 8.62
CA ILE A 21 4.73 -0.87 7.42
C ILE A 21 3.58 0.13 7.47
N GLU A 22 3.86 1.38 7.17
CA GLU A 22 2.84 2.41 7.08
C GLU A 22 3.00 3.31 5.88
N ALA A 23 1.88 3.91 5.48
CA ALA A 23 1.80 4.98 4.52
C ALA A 23 0.84 6.05 5.03
N THR A 24 0.90 7.23 4.44
CA THR A 24 -0.04 8.32 4.69
C THR A 24 -0.74 8.73 3.41
N PRO A 25 -1.92 9.37 3.47
CA PRO A 25 -2.62 9.89 2.29
C PRO A 25 -1.85 10.97 1.52
N GLN A 26 -0.68 11.39 1.99
CA GLN A 26 0.20 12.31 1.26
C GLN A 26 0.58 11.81 -0.15
N TRP A 27 0.52 10.50 -0.37
CA TRP A 27 0.70 9.88 -1.68
C TRP A 27 -0.40 10.22 -2.71
N ALA A 28 -1.54 10.75 -2.25
CA ALA A 28 -2.71 10.99 -3.07
C ALA A 28 -3.18 12.45 -3.07
N VAL A 29 -2.33 13.39 -2.66
CA VAL A 29 -2.65 14.82 -2.62
C VAL A 29 -1.61 15.65 -3.36
N ASN A 30 -2.01 16.74 -3.97
CA ASN A 30 -1.11 17.76 -4.49
C ASN A 30 -0.57 18.67 -3.36
N GLU A 31 -1.45 19.00 -2.42
CA GLU A 31 -1.15 19.85 -1.26
C GLU A 31 -1.64 19.18 0.02
N THR A 32 -0.87 19.30 1.09
CA THR A 32 -1.19 18.69 2.39
C THR A 32 -2.48 19.21 3.03
N GLY A 33 -2.97 20.37 2.59
CA GLY A 33 -4.25 20.94 3.01
C GLY A 33 -5.49 20.33 2.39
N GLN A 34 -5.36 19.50 1.35
CA GLN A 34 -6.51 18.88 0.69
C GLN A 34 -7.20 17.87 1.61
N PRO A 35 -8.55 17.92 1.70
CA PRO A 35 -9.31 16.90 2.41
C PRO A 35 -9.16 15.53 1.75
N VAL A 36 -8.92 14.50 2.56
CA VAL A 36 -8.76 13.11 2.13
C VAL A 36 -9.83 12.21 2.72
N VAL A 37 -10.10 11.10 2.06
CA VAL A 37 -10.90 9.99 2.56
C VAL A 37 -10.08 8.73 2.47
N CYS A 38 -10.06 7.97 3.55
CA CYS A 38 -9.39 6.68 3.65
C CYS A 38 -10.41 5.60 3.95
N GLU A 39 -10.30 4.47 3.27
CA GLU A 39 -11.23 3.36 3.35
C GLU A 39 -10.46 2.04 3.51
N ARG A 40 -10.94 1.15 4.39
CA ARG A 40 -10.49 -0.24 4.46
C ARG A 40 -11.52 -1.14 3.79
N LEU A 41 -11.06 -1.94 2.87
CA LEU A 41 -11.83 -2.97 2.17
C LEU A 41 -11.16 -4.32 2.38
N GLU A 42 -11.94 -5.38 2.34
CA GLU A 42 -11.42 -6.75 2.35
C GLU A 42 -12.08 -7.57 1.25
N LYS A 43 -11.27 -8.25 0.45
CA LYS A 43 -11.75 -9.03 -0.69
C LYS A 43 -10.75 -10.13 -1.06
N ASN A 44 -11.26 -11.34 -1.26
CA ASN A 44 -10.46 -12.49 -1.74
C ASN A 44 -9.19 -12.77 -0.94
N GLY A 45 -9.24 -12.63 0.40
CA GLY A 45 -8.10 -12.87 1.27
C GLY A 45 -7.05 -11.76 1.29
N GLN A 46 -7.36 -10.61 0.69
CA GLN A 46 -6.56 -9.40 0.78
C GLN A 46 -7.32 -8.26 1.46
N ALA A 47 -6.61 -7.50 2.28
CA ALA A 47 -7.10 -6.25 2.83
C ALA A 47 -6.43 -5.07 2.10
N PHE A 48 -7.23 -4.08 1.78
CA PHE A 48 -6.87 -2.88 1.03
C PHE A 48 -7.08 -1.67 1.92
N LEU A 49 -6.02 -0.91 2.16
CA LEU A 49 -6.11 0.42 2.73
C LEU A 49 -6.00 1.42 1.59
N LYS A 50 -7.10 2.09 1.31
CA LYS A 50 -7.25 3.01 0.18
C LYS A 50 -7.29 4.44 0.68
N ALA A 51 -6.62 5.36 0.01
CA ALA A 51 -6.64 6.79 0.30
C ALA A 51 -6.71 7.62 -0.97
N GLY A 52 -7.49 8.70 -0.94
CA GLY A 52 -7.59 9.66 -2.03
C GLY A 52 -8.15 11.00 -1.56
N THR A 53 -8.05 12.03 -2.39
CA THR A 53 -8.71 13.31 -2.08
C THR A 53 -10.23 13.15 -2.08
N LYS A 54 -10.90 13.91 -1.26
CA LYS A 54 -12.37 13.91 -1.21
C LYS A 54 -13.01 14.42 -2.51
N GLU A 55 -12.36 15.40 -3.15
CA GLU A 55 -12.92 16.10 -4.31
C GLU A 55 -12.66 15.41 -5.64
N GLN A 56 -11.58 14.59 -5.71
CA GLN A 56 -11.20 13.89 -6.94
C GLN A 56 -11.15 14.78 -8.19
N PRO A 57 -10.27 15.83 -8.22
CA PRO A 57 -10.22 16.79 -9.32
C PRO A 57 -9.50 16.22 -10.55
N VAL A 58 -10.10 15.23 -11.19
CA VAL A 58 -9.52 14.45 -12.29
C VAL A 58 -9.00 15.34 -13.40
N LEU A 59 -7.66 15.34 -13.64
CA LEU A 59 -6.99 16.10 -14.71
C LEU A 59 -7.33 17.60 -14.69
N ALA A 60 -7.69 18.16 -13.53
CA ALA A 60 -8.22 19.53 -13.44
C ALA A 60 -7.13 20.61 -13.50
N LYS A 61 -5.88 20.29 -13.18
CA LYS A 61 -4.77 21.23 -13.14
C LYS A 61 -3.80 21.01 -14.31
N ARG A 62 -3.11 22.08 -14.72
CA ARG A 62 -2.06 22.07 -15.73
C ARG A 62 -0.87 22.87 -15.23
N GLY A 63 0.32 22.51 -15.67
CA GLY A 63 1.57 23.17 -15.32
C GLY A 63 2.64 22.19 -14.85
N ASP A 64 3.76 22.74 -14.44
CA ASP A 64 4.86 22.00 -13.87
C ASP A 64 4.68 21.82 -12.36
N ASP A 65 5.39 20.86 -11.77
CA ASP A 65 5.40 20.57 -10.33
C ASP A 65 4.03 20.22 -9.74
N LEU A 66 3.18 19.56 -10.54
CA LEU A 66 1.90 19.03 -10.08
C LEU A 66 2.03 17.58 -9.65
N ARG A 67 1.39 17.25 -8.54
CA ARG A 67 1.19 15.86 -8.10
C ARG A 67 -0.22 15.42 -8.45
N ILE A 68 -0.39 14.13 -8.66
CA ILE A 68 -1.72 13.56 -8.87
C ILE A 68 -2.51 13.69 -7.58
N ASP A 69 -3.65 14.39 -7.64
CA ASP A 69 -4.58 14.60 -6.54
C ASP A 69 -5.99 14.06 -6.85
N TRP A 70 -6.06 13.15 -7.80
CA TRP A 70 -7.23 12.34 -8.13
C TRP A 70 -6.83 10.87 -8.19
N GLY A 71 -7.81 9.98 -8.13
CA GLY A 71 -7.55 8.56 -7.99
C GLY A 71 -7.20 8.19 -6.55
N TYR A 72 -6.61 7.02 -6.37
CA TYR A 72 -6.44 6.42 -5.06
C TYR A 72 -5.10 5.72 -4.92
N PHE A 73 -4.43 5.99 -3.82
CA PHE A 73 -3.32 5.19 -3.31
C PHE A 73 -3.84 3.96 -2.56
N TYR A 74 -3.14 2.84 -2.68
CA TYR A 74 -3.44 1.60 -2.00
C TYR A 74 -2.20 1.04 -1.29
N LEU A 75 -2.40 0.62 -0.05
CA LEU A 75 -1.52 -0.32 0.67
C LEU A 75 -2.31 -1.61 0.85
N VAL A 76 -1.78 -2.73 0.36
CA VAL A 76 -2.49 -4.01 0.31
C VAL A 76 -1.64 -5.11 0.94
N GLY A 77 -2.26 -5.90 1.80
CA GLY A 77 -1.63 -7.07 2.43
C GLY A 77 -2.58 -8.26 2.43
N ASN A 78 -2.01 -9.46 2.53
CA ASN A 78 -2.80 -10.67 2.69
C ASN A 78 -3.39 -10.74 4.10
N THR A 79 -4.65 -11.17 4.20
CA THR A 79 -5.31 -11.38 5.49
C THR A 79 -4.92 -12.74 6.06
N SER A 80 -4.52 -12.76 7.31
CA SER A 80 -4.18 -13.96 8.07
C SER A 80 -4.37 -13.72 9.57
N ASP A 81 -4.28 -14.77 10.38
CA ASP A 81 -4.31 -14.66 11.84
C ASP A 81 -3.08 -13.91 12.40
N ARG A 82 -2.04 -13.76 11.58
CA ARG A 82 -0.78 -13.10 11.94
C ARG A 82 -0.66 -11.68 11.41
N SER A 83 -1.50 -11.27 10.47
CA SER A 83 -1.47 -9.94 9.88
C SER A 83 -2.66 -9.10 10.34
N ALA A 84 -2.44 -7.80 10.44
CA ALA A 84 -3.50 -6.84 10.74
C ALA A 84 -3.29 -5.53 9.97
N MET A 85 -4.38 -4.88 9.61
CA MET A 85 -4.38 -3.62 8.88
C MET A 85 -5.31 -2.60 9.53
N MET A 86 -4.78 -1.41 9.78
CA MET A 86 -5.44 -0.34 10.51
C MET A 86 -5.43 0.98 9.73
N ILE A 87 -6.57 1.67 9.75
CA ILE A 87 -6.64 3.10 9.43
C ILE A 87 -6.99 3.85 10.71
N ALA A 88 -6.16 4.79 11.11
CA ALA A 88 -6.37 5.59 12.31
C ALA A 88 -5.63 6.93 12.23
N ASP A 89 -5.74 7.77 13.27
CA ASP A 89 -4.85 8.90 13.42
C ASP A 89 -3.38 8.46 13.44
N TYR A 90 -2.51 9.35 13.02
CA TYR A 90 -1.10 9.05 12.73
C TYR A 90 -0.32 8.33 13.83
N TYR A 91 -0.63 8.60 15.09
CA TYR A 91 0.11 8.03 16.22
C TYR A 91 -0.48 6.72 16.76
N THR A 92 -1.76 6.46 16.52
CA THR A 92 -2.46 5.29 17.07
C THR A 92 -1.84 3.96 16.62
N PRO A 93 -1.57 3.71 15.33
CA PRO A 93 -0.97 2.44 14.92
C PRO A 93 0.45 2.25 15.48
N LYS A 94 1.25 3.33 15.55
CA LYS A 94 2.60 3.29 16.10
C LYS A 94 2.60 2.92 17.58
N LYS A 95 1.70 3.53 18.36
CA LYS A 95 1.54 3.22 19.78
C LYS A 95 1.08 1.77 19.99
N ALA A 96 0.10 1.32 19.20
CA ALA A 96 -0.39 -0.04 19.27
C ALA A 96 0.72 -1.05 18.95
N PHE A 97 1.47 -0.82 17.88
CA PHE A 97 2.59 -1.68 17.51
C PHE A 97 3.71 -1.68 18.55
N ALA A 98 4.10 -0.51 19.05
CA ALA A 98 5.13 -0.40 20.08
C ALA A 98 4.76 -1.11 21.41
N ALA A 99 3.47 -1.11 21.75
CA ALA A 99 2.97 -1.74 22.97
C ALA A 99 2.75 -3.26 22.84
N ASN A 100 2.28 -3.72 21.67
CA ASN A 100 1.73 -5.06 21.50
C ASN A 100 2.40 -5.87 20.37
N GLY A 101 3.34 -5.29 19.62
CA GLY A 101 3.94 -5.91 18.43
C GLY A 101 2.98 -6.04 17.23
N LYS A 102 1.78 -5.48 17.32
CA LYS A 102 0.78 -5.52 16.23
C LYS A 102 -0.16 -4.32 16.28
N VAL A 103 -0.75 -4.00 15.15
CA VAL A 103 -1.93 -3.14 15.07
C VAL A 103 -3.20 -3.99 15.19
N GLU A 104 -4.32 -3.35 15.43
CA GLU A 104 -5.63 -4.00 15.41
C GLU A 104 -6.27 -3.83 14.03
N ASN A 105 -6.99 -4.85 13.55
CA ASN A 105 -7.81 -4.68 12.36
C ASN A 105 -8.91 -3.65 12.66
N THR A 106 -8.89 -2.55 11.94
CA THR A 106 -10.06 -1.67 11.93
C THR A 106 -11.15 -2.32 11.08
N ALA A 107 -12.37 -2.30 11.58
CA ALA A 107 -13.55 -2.60 10.78
C ALA A 107 -13.61 -1.65 9.58
N ASP A 108 -14.40 -1.99 8.56
CA ASP A 108 -14.63 -1.16 7.39
C ASP A 108 -14.95 0.27 7.83
N ARG A 109 -13.95 1.14 7.73
CA ARG A 109 -14.03 2.53 8.17
C ARG A 109 -13.73 3.44 7.00
N ASN A 110 -14.60 4.40 6.83
CA ASN A 110 -14.29 5.62 6.11
C ASN A 110 -13.78 6.65 7.13
N LEU A 111 -12.52 6.99 7.06
CA LEU A 111 -11.92 8.04 7.87
C LEU A 111 -11.60 9.23 6.97
N SER A 112 -12.10 10.40 7.34
CA SER A 112 -11.79 11.64 6.64
C SER A 112 -10.80 12.46 7.45
N GLY A 113 -9.88 13.13 6.78
CA GLY A 113 -8.90 13.97 7.45
C GLY A 113 -8.26 15.00 6.52
N ASN A 114 -7.30 15.70 7.08
CA ASN A 114 -6.49 16.70 6.39
C ASN A 114 -5.08 16.60 6.96
N MET A 115 -4.08 16.43 6.11
CA MET A 115 -2.71 16.15 6.56
C MET A 115 -2.08 17.26 7.41
N ASN A 116 -2.61 18.48 7.34
CA ASN A 116 -2.15 19.59 8.19
C ASN A 116 -2.75 19.59 9.60
N LYS A 117 -3.89 18.90 9.80
CA LYS A 117 -4.64 18.95 11.06
C LYS A 117 -4.88 17.55 11.65
N GLU A 118 -5.26 16.62 10.82
CA GLU A 118 -5.72 15.28 11.21
C GLU A 118 -5.02 14.27 10.31
N MET A 119 -3.71 14.11 10.51
CA MET A 119 -2.92 13.16 9.75
C MET A 119 -3.40 11.73 10.02
N ILE A 120 -3.64 10.99 8.96
CA ILE A 120 -4.08 9.60 8.98
C ILE A 120 -2.91 8.70 8.62
N ALA A 121 -2.82 7.54 9.26
CA ALA A 121 -1.92 6.47 8.90
C ALA A 121 -2.72 5.26 8.37
N LEU A 122 -2.21 4.68 7.30
CA LEU A 122 -2.58 3.39 6.76
C LEU A 122 -1.47 2.43 7.18
N ALA A 123 -1.75 1.52 8.11
CA ALA A 123 -0.74 0.69 8.75
C ALA A 123 -1.01 -0.80 8.54
N TYR A 124 0.05 -1.53 8.28
CA TYR A 124 0.11 -2.98 8.22
C TYR A 124 1.06 -3.50 9.30
N SER A 125 0.70 -4.58 9.95
CA SER A 125 1.63 -5.34 10.79
C SER A 125 1.51 -6.83 10.53
N GLU A 126 2.62 -7.55 10.69
CA GLU A 126 2.67 -9.00 10.59
C GLU A 126 3.56 -9.56 11.69
N ASP A 127 3.08 -10.61 12.35
CA ASP A 127 3.84 -11.39 13.30
C ASP A 127 4.52 -12.56 12.57
N LEU A 128 5.83 -12.49 12.44
CA LEU A 128 6.64 -13.56 11.84
C LEU A 128 6.91 -14.72 12.82
N GLY A 129 6.54 -14.55 14.09
CA GLY A 129 6.84 -15.50 15.15
C GLY A 129 8.33 -15.59 15.45
N LYS A 130 8.80 -16.80 15.77
CA LYS A 130 10.20 -17.04 16.07
C LYS A 130 11.03 -17.19 14.80
N VAL A 131 11.94 -16.25 14.60
CA VAL A 131 12.87 -16.23 13.47
C VAL A 131 14.27 -16.63 13.98
N GLY A 132 14.83 -17.68 13.41
CA GLY A 132 16.17 -18.19 13.67
C GLY A 132 17.11 -17.95 12.50
N THR A 133 17.98 -18.91 12.24
CA THR A 133 18.92 -18.89 11.11
C THR A 133 18.26 -19.14 9.75
N ASP A 134 17.07 -19.72 9.75
CA ASP A 134 16.29 -19.87 8.54
C ASP A 134 15.60 -18.55 8.18
N LYS A 135 15.65 -18.20 6.88
CA LYS A 135 15.10 -16.96 6.37
C LYS A 135 13.57 -17.00 6.39
N VAL A 136 12.95 -16.00 6.96
CA VAL A 136 11.51 -15.72 6.86
C VAL A 136 11.30 -14.49 5.98
N ALA A 137 10.42 -14.58 5.01
CA ALA A 137 10.15 -13.51 4.04
C ALA A 137 8.66 -13.20 3.96
N GLY A 138 8.36 -11.95 3.65
CA GLY A 138 7.01 -11.49 3.38
C GLY A 138 7.01 -10.29 2.45
N HIS A 139 5.83 -9.77 2.14
CA HIS A 139 5.68 -8.57 1.33
C HIS A 139 4.31 -7.93 1.52
N VAL A 140 4.24 -6.67 1.16
CA VAL A 140 2.99 -5.95 0.91
C VAL A 140 3.03 -5.36 -0.49
N LEU A 141 1.85 -5.04 -1.02
CA LEU A 141 1.69 -4.39 -2.30
C LEU A 141 1.35 -2.91 -2.08
N ILE A 142 1.91 -2.06 -2.91
CA ILE A 142 1.48 -0.67 -3.05
C ILE A 142 1.12 -0.38 -4.49
N GLY A 143 0.10 0.42 -4.70
CA GLY A 143 -0.33 0.82 -6.04
C GLY A 143 -1.10 2.12 -6.05
N TYR A 144 -1.30 2.64 -7.23
CA TYR A 144 -2.08 3.84 -7.48
C TYR A 144 -3.01 3.62 -8.66
N ASP A 145 -4.29 3.90 -8.45
CA ASP A 145 -5.29 3.95 -9.51
C ASP A 145 -5.61 5.42 -9.80
N ASP A 146 -5.05 5.95 -10.87
CA ASP A 146 -5.23 7.34 -11.30
C ASP A 146 -6.54 7.59 -12.08
N LEU A 147 -7.43 6.60 -12.17
CA LEU A 147 -8.71 6.64 -12.88
C LEU A 147 -8.56 6.98 -14.36
N TYR A 148 -7.95 8.12 -14.65
CA TYR A 148 -7.56 8.61 -15.98
C TYR A 148 -6.15 9.20 -15.90
N SER A 149 -5.26 8.72 -16.78
CA SER A 149 -3.84 9.11 -16.75
C SER A 149 -3.60 10.43 -17.49
N ILE A 150 -4.25 10.63 -18.62
CA ILE A 150 -4.05 11.82 -19.47
C ILE A 150 -5.33 12.25 -20.19
N GLN A 151 -5.32 13.51 -20.60
CA GLN A 151 -6.31 14.01 -21.57
C GLN A 151 -5.63 14.19 -22.93
N TYR A 152 -6.17 13.54 -23.94
CA TYR A 152 -5.67 13.61 -25.30
C TYR A 152 -6.80 13.96 -26.28
N PHE A 153 -6.63 15.06 -27.00
CA PHE A 153 -7.67 15.61 -27.91
C PHE A 153 -9.08 15.69 -27.27
N GLY A 154 -9.15 16.20 -26.04
CA GLY A 154 -10.42 16.35 -25.31
C GLY A 154 -11.02 15.06 -24.75
N LYS A 155 -10.33 13.93 -24.87
CA LYS A 155 -10.76 12.65 -24.30
C LYS A 155 -9.83 12.25 -23.13
N ASN A 156 -10.43 11.88 -22.01
CA ASN A 156 -9.68 11.30 -20.89
C ASN A 156 -9.37 9.84 -21.20
N LEU A 157 -8.10 9.48 -21.12
CA LEU A 157 -7.61 8.11 -21.36
C LEU A 157 -7.30 7.44 -20.03
N MET A 158 -7.82 6.24 -19.87
CA MET A 158 -7.52 5.37 -18.72
C MET A 158 -6.09 4.84 -18.80
N PRO A 159 -5.47 4.48 -17.67
CA PRO A 159 -4.19 3.77 -17.68
C PRO A 159 -4.29 2.44 -18.44
N TYR A 160 -3.21 2.08 -19.09
CA TYR A 160 -3.16 0.90 -19.98
C TYR A 160 -3.56 -0.40 -19.28
N TRP A 161 -3.20 -0.58 -18.00
CA TRP A 161 -3.51 -1.78 -17.23
C TRP A 161 -5.02 -2.02 -17.05
N LYS A 162 -5.83 -0.96 -17.08
CA LYS A 162 -7.30 -1.07 -16.99
C LYS A 162 -7.96 -1.71 -18.21
N LYS A 163 -7.25 -1.84 -19.33
CA LYS A 163 -7.78 -2.41 -20.58
C LYS A 163 -9.16 -1.83 -20.95
N ASN A 164 -9.25 -0.51 -20.98
CA ASN A 164 -10.51 0.23 -21.21
C ASN A 164 -11.61 -0.06 -20.18
N GLY A 165 -11.24 -0.23 -18.91
CA GLY A 165 -12.19 -0.47 -17.81
C GLY A 165 -12.60 -1.94 -17.62
N GLN A 166 -11.98 -2.87 -18.34
CA GLN A 166 -12.25 -4.31 -18.18
C GLN A 166 -11.56 -4.91 -16.96
N VAL A 167 -10.51 -4.26 -16.44
CA VAL A 167 -9.74 -4.71 -15.27
C VAL A 167 -9.92 -3.71 -14.14
N THR A 168 -10.27 -4.21 -12.95
CA THR A 168 -10.34 -3.42 -11.72
C THR A 168 -9.01 -3.47 -10.97
N ILE A 169 -8.80 -2.51 -10.08
CA ILE A 169 -7.56 -2.47 -9.28
C ILE A 169 -7.42 -3.71 -8.38
N GLU A 170 -8.51 -4.23 -7.86
CA GLU A 170 -8.50 -5.44 -7.02
C GLU A 170 -8.10 -6.69 -7.85
N GLN A 171 -8.55 -6.77 -9.10
CA GLN A 171 -8.12 -7.84 -10.00
C GLN A 171 -6.64 -7.73 -10.33
N GLU A 172 -6.12 -6.52 -10.50
CA GLU A 172 -4.70 -6.28 -10.74
C GLU A 172 -3.85 -6.63 -9.52
N PHE A 173 -4.29 -6.29 -8.30
CA PHE A 173 -3.60 -6.71 -7.08
C PHE A 173 -3.63 -8.22 -6.88
N ALA A 174 -4.75 -8.88 -7.18
CA ALA A 174 -4.84 -10.34 -7.12
C ALA A 174 -3.92 -11.03 -8.15
N ALA A 175 -3.79 -10.47 -9.35
CA ALA A 175 -2.85 -10.94 -10.36
C ALA A 175 -1.39 -10.71 -9.91
N ALA A 176 -1.08 -9.53 -9.38
CA ALA A 176 0.23 -9.21 -8.83
C ALA A 176 0.64 -10.18 -7.72
N GLU A 177 -0.27 -10.47 -6.77
CA GLU A 177 0.00 -11.44 -5.70
C GLU A 177 0.35 -12.82 -6.25
N LYS A 178 -0.41 -13.30 -7.22
CA LYS A 178 -0.16 -14.59 -7.89
C LYS A 178 1.19 -14.63 -8.60
N ASP A 179 1.61 -13.51 -9.19
CA ASP A 179 2.82 -13.42 -10.00
C ASP A 179 4.06 -13.06 -9.17
N TYR A 180 3.92 -12.77 -7.88
CA TYR A 180 5.00 -12.27 -7.02
C TYR A 180 6.30 -13.05 -7.15
N ARG A 181 6.26 -14.39 -6.98
CA ARG A 181 7.47 -15.24 -7.04
C ARG A 181 8.14 -15.22 -8.41
N THR A 182 7.33 -15.18 -9.46
CA THR A 182 7.84 -15.12 -10.85
C THR A 182 8.53 -13.78 -11.10
N ILE A 183 7.92 -12.69 -10.63
CA ILE A 183 8.49 -11.34 -10.77
C ILE A 183 9.77 -11.23 -9.97
N LEU A 184 9.80 -11.70 -8.71
CA LEU A 184 11.01 -11.69 -7.88
C LEU A 184 12.17 -12.42 -8.56
N SER A 185 11.93 -13.63 -9.10
CA SER A 185 12.97 -14.38 -9.84
C SER A 185 13.47 -13.66 -11.09
N ARG A 186 12.58 -12.90 -11.76
CA ARG A 186 12.97 -12.07 -12.91
C ARG A 186 13.81 -10.88 -12.50
N CYS A 187 13.48 -10.22 -11.39
CA CYS A 187 14.29 -9.15 -10.81
C CYS A 187 15.69 -9.66 -10.44
N ASP A 188 15.77 -10.77 -9.71
CA ASP A 188 17.06 -11.37 -9.31
C ASP A 188 17.95 -11.74 -10.51
N ARG A 189 17.33 -12.19 -11.61
CA ARG A 189 18.06 -12.48 -12.84
C ARG A 189 18.57 -11.20 -13.49
N PHE A 190 17.71 -10.19 -13.61
CA PHE A 190 18.07 -8.92 -14.21
C PHE A 190 19.17 -8.21 -13.41
N ASP A 191 19.10 -8.23 -12.09
CA ASP A 191 20.12 -7.65 -11.22
C ASP A 191 21.47 -8.34 -11.40
N ARG A 192 21.51 -9.67 -11.55
CA ARG A 192 22.75 -10.39 -11.87
C ARG A 192 23.29 -10.00 -13.25
N GLU A 193 22.43 -9.89 -14.27
CA GLU A 193 22.85 -9.46 -15.60
C GLU A 193 23.43 -8.03 -15.64
N LEU A 194 23.00 -7.17 -14.70
CA LEU A 194 23.54 -5.80 -14.58
C LEU A 194 24.86 -5.75 -13.80
N MET A 195 25.14 -6.71 -12.92
CA MET A 195 26.32 -6.72 -12.05
C MET A 195 27.52 -7.46 -12.67
N ASP A 196 27.29 -8.27 -13.70
CA ASP A 196 28.33 -8.97 -14.50
C ASP A 196 28.91 -8.03 -15.58
#